data_e5a08e7c74419309b5096c8a2125a85d
#
_entry.id   e5a08e7c74419309b5096c8a2125a85d
#
_cell.length_a   1.000
_cell.length_b   1.000
_cell.length_c   1.000
_cell.angle_alpha   90.00
_cell.angle_beta   90.00
_cell.angle_gamma   90.00
#
_symmetry.space_group_name_H-M   'P 1'
#
loop_
_entity.id
_entity.type
_entity.pdbx_description
1 polymer ?
#
loop_
_entity_poly.entity_id
_entity_poly.type
_entity_poly.pdbx_seq_one_letter_code
_entity_poly.pdbx_strand_id
1 'polypeptide(L)'
;MSPSERSVRFMLDIRYEDEALLIVNKPPGILVHPTTKEDETTLSAQISRYYQRQGWQLNLHPVSRLDRQTSGLVVFAKLPEIQGQLIKQGMQKEYLALVTGVLPARHGIIDYPIARKPGSIIEREINPEGKPCKTEYWVVSRSDRLKEIQPDTVAPYMDAGDLPADTVSSLSRQTPLSLVRCRLYTGRTHQIRVHFASIGCPLWHDNLYGNIPGPPQRHGLHAYRIAFVHPWTHTTIEVASALPEDLNRAWQNASQ
;
A
#
# COMPACT_ATOMS: atom_id res chain seq x y z
N MET A 1 -18.56 28.15 20.91
CA MET A 1 -17.55 27.17 20.44
C MET A 1 -18.01 26.63 19.10
N SER A 2 -17.30 26.94 18.04
CA SER A 2 -17.70 26.63 16.66
C SER A 2 -17.48 25.15 16.32
N PRO A 3 -18.21 24.58 15.33
CA PRO A 3 -18.08 23.19 14.93
C PRO A 3 -16.74 22.81 14.29
N SER A 4 -15.82 23.76 14.10
CA SER A 4 -14.52 23.58 13.44
C SER A 4 -13.40 23.01 14.32
N GLU A 5 -13.62 22.81 15.60
CA GLU A 5 -12.58 22.38 16.56
C GLU A 5 -12.58 20.85 16.84
N ARG A 6 -13.37 20.06 16.16
CA ARG A 6 -13.22 18.60 16.16
C ARG A 6 -12.18 18.15 15.13
N SER A 7 -11.01 18.77 15.10
CA SER A 7 -9.87 18.14 14.44
C SER A 7 -9.47 16.93 15.27
N VAL A 8 -9.75 15.74 14.74
CA VAL A 8 -9.21 14.47 15.25
C VAL A 8 -7.71 14.69 15.46
N ARG A 9 -7.28 14.75 16.73
CA ARG A 9 -5.86 14.80 17.10
C ARG A 9 -5.25 13.50 16.62
N PHE A 10 -4.78 13.47 15.39
CA PHE A 10 -3.92 12.39 14.93
C PHE A 10 -2.61 12.48 15.71
N MET A 11 -2.44 11.63 16.72
CA MET A 11 -1.14 11.41 17.33
C MET A 11 -0.29 10.67 16.30
N LEU A 12 0.90 11.21 16.00
CA LEU A 12 1.87 10.50 15.15
C LEU A 12 2.22 9.17 15.81
N ASP A 13 2.04 8.09 15.06
CA ASP A 13 2.45 6.74 15.47
C ASP A 13 3.92 6.54 15.09
N ILE A 14 4.83 7.06 15.94
CA ILE A 14 6.27 6.95 15.77
C ILE A 14 6.70 5.55 16.16
N ARG A 15 7.39 4.83 15.26
CA ARG A 15 7.86 3.46 15.45
C ARG A 15 9.35 3.37 15.69
N TYR A 16 10.10 4.36 15.22
CA TYR A 16 11.53 4.49 15.46
C TYR A 16 11.93 5.96 15.30
N GLU A 17 12.81 6.43 16.14
CA GLU A 17 13.37 7.77 16.02
C GLU A 17 14.77 7.80 16.63
N ASP A 18 15.73 8.43 15.94
CA ASP A 18 17.04 8.80 16.42
C ASP A 18 17.48 10.17 15.85
N GLU A 19 18.76 10.48 15.92
CA GLU A 19 19.31 11.75 15.40
C GLU A 19 19.25 11.86 13.86
N ALA A 20 19.25 10.73 13.14
CA ALA A 20 19.30 10.66 11.69
C ALA A 20 17.96 10.37 11.03
N LEU A 21 17.08 9.61 11.69
CA LEU A 21 15.92 8.99 11.10
C LEU A 21 14.66 9.13 11.95
N LEU A 22 13.52 9.11 11.26
CA LEU A 22 12.19 8.96 11.84
C LEU A 22 11.40 7.94 11.02
N ILE A 23 10.82 6.92 11.66
CA ILE A 23 9.91 5.95 11.04
C ILE A 23 8.53 6.09 11.66
N VAL A 24 7.54 6.35 10.83
CA VAL A 24 6.16 6.61 11.26
C VAL A 24 5.23 5.60 10.60
N ASN A 25 4.27 5.10 11.35
CA ASN A 25 3.17 4.31 10.81
C ASN A 25 2.07 5.25 10.29
N LYS A 26 2.01 5.42 8.98
CA LYS A 26 1.05 6.29 8.30
C LYS A 26 -0.35 5.68 8.32
N PRO A 27 -1.39 6.39 8.75
CA PRO A 27 -2.77 5.96 8.55
C PRO A 27 -3.16 6.02 7.06
N PRO A 28 -4.22 5.32 6.64
CA PRO A 28 -4.82 5.53 5.32
C PRO A 28 -5.46 6.92 5.23
N GLY A 29 -5.76 7.38 4.01
CA GLY A 29 -6.49 8.63 3.75
C GLY A 29 -5.62 9.87 3.58
N ILE A 30 -4.36 9.88 4.03
CA ILE A 30 -3.45 11.02 3.89
C ILE A 30 -2.28 10.71 2.95
N LEU A 31 -1.80 11.75 2.27
CA LEU A 31 -0.58 11.68 1.46
C LEU A 31 0.66 11.75 2.36
N VAL A 32 1.78 11.23 1.85
CA VAL A 32 3.09 11.41 2.52
C VAL A 32 3.57 12.85 2.36
N HIS A 33 3.45 13.39 1.13
CA HIS A 33 3.88 14.76 0.78
C HIS A 33 2.74 15.57 0.18
N PRO A 34 2.78 16.90 0.28
CA PRO A 34 1.86 17.76 -0.44
C PRO A 34 2.04 17.60 -1.95
N THR A 35 0.92 17.61 -2.68
CA THR A 35 0.88 17.72 -4.14
C THR A 35 0.77 19.18 -4.59
N THR A 36 0.28 20.05 -3.71
CA THR A 36 0.21 21.51 -3.84
C THR A 36 0.78 22.15 -2.57
N LYS A 37 1.21 23.41 -2.65
CA LYS A 37 1.80 24.14 -1.49
C LYS A 37 0.84 24.29 -0.30
N GLU A 38 -0.47 24.12 -0.51
CA GLU A 38 -1.52 24.37 0.47
C GLU A 38 -2.03 23.11 1.18
N ASP A 39 -1.47 21.91 0.87
CA ASP A 39 -1.95 20.65 1.48
C ASP A 39 -1.30 20.40 2.84
N GLU A 40 -1.89 21.01 3.87
CA GLU A 40 -1.45 20.89 5.28
C GLU A 40 -1.84 19.57 5.95
N THR A 41 -2.57 18.70 5.26
CA THR A 41 -3.08 17.44 5.82
C THR A 41 -2.13 16.27 5.67
N THR A 42 -1.02 16.46 4.96
CA THR A 42 -0.04 15.39 4.67
C THR A 42 0.72 14.93 5.91
N LEU A 43 1.27 13.71 5.84
CA LEU A 43 2.10 13.16 6.90
C LEU A 43 3.31 14.08 7.19
N SER A 44 3.98 14.59 6.15
CA SER A 44 5.10 15.53 6.32
C SER A 44 4.69 16.80 7.07
N ALA A 45 3.52 17.37 6.77
CA ALA A 45 3.01 18.54 7.47
C ALA A 45 2.67 18.25 8.96
N GLN A 46 2.14 17.06 9.23
CA GLN A 46 1.86 16.64 10.62
C GLN A 46 3.14 16.44 11.42
N ILE A 47 4.17 15.84 10.82
CA ILE A 47 5.49 15.66 11.45
C ILE A 47 6.15 17.01 11.69
N SER A 48 6.10 17.94 10.72
CA SER A 48 6.62 19.31 10.90
C SER A 48 5.99 20.00 12.10
N ARG A 49 4.66 19.94 12.22
CA ARG A 49 3.92 20.48 13.39
C ARG A 49 4.29 19.80 14.70
N TYR A 50 4.56 18.50 14.68
CA TYR A 50 5.02 17.78 15.87
C TYR A 50 6.33 18.32 16.39
N TYR A 51 7.34 18.54 15.53
CA TYR A 51 8.63 19.12 15.94
C TYR A 51 8.54 20.59 16.30
N GLN A 52 7.75 21.40 15.58
CA GLN A 52 7.53 22.81 15.91
C GLN A 52 6.95 23.01 17.33
N ARG A 53 6.06 22.13 17.78
CA ARG A 53 5.53 22.17 19.16
C ARG A 53 6.58 21.87 20.22
N GLN A 54 7.68 21.23 19.85
CA GLN A 54 8.82 20.95 20.72
C GLN A 54 9.94 22.02 20.59
N GLY A 55 9.69 23.08 19.81
CA GLY A 55 10.67 24.14 19.57
C GLY A 55 11.70 23.82 18.49
N TRP A 56 11.51 22.75 17.72
CA TRP A 56 12.44 22.34 16.67
C TRP A 56 11.92 22.70 15.29
N GLN A 57 12.82 23.22 14.42
CA GLN A 57 12.56 23.38 13.00
C GLN A 57 13.40 22.37 12.23
N LEU A 58 12.79 21.25 11.81
CA LEU A 58 13.45 20.19 11.05
C LEU A 58 12.82 20.09 9.67
N ASN A 59 13.69 20.10 8.63
CA ASN A 59 13.31 19.72 7.27
C ASN A 59 13.47 18.21 7.14
N LEU A 60 12.37 17.47 7.08
CA LEU A 60 12.38 16.04 6.94
C LEU A 60 12.32 15.62 5.47
N HIS A 61 13.17 14.68 5.12
CA HIS A 61 13.34 14.16 3.77
C HIS A 61 12.81 12.75 3.70
N PRO A 62 11.64 12.51 3.08
CA PRO A 62 11.10 11.17 3.00
C PRO A 62 11.91 10.29 2.06
N VAL A 63 12.29 9.15 2.56
CA VAL A 63 13.03 8.11 1.86
C VAL A 63 12.10 7.17 1.11
N SER A 64 10.87 7.01 1.59
CA SER A 64 9.84 6.19 0.98
C SER A 64 8.51 6.93 0.92
N ARG A 65 7.63 6.47 0.04
CA ARG A 65 6.26 6.99 -0.09
C ARG A 65 5.25 5.87 -0.17
N LEU A 66 4.07 6.15 0.30
CA LEU A 66 2.90 5.28 0.18
C LEU A 66 1.78 6.05 -0.52
N ASP A 67 0.90 5.34 -1.18
CA ASP A 67 -0.31 5.92 -1.76
C ASP A 67 -1.21 6.48 -0.65
N ARG A 68 -2.14 7.38 -1.00
CA ARG A 68 -3.05 8.01 -0.04
C ARG A 68 -3.75 6.96 0.84
N GLN A 69 -4.30 5.92 0.23
CA GLN A 69 -5.09 4.89 0.92
C GLN A 69 -4.25 3.72 1.46
N THR A 70 -2.97 3.64 1.15
CA THR A 70 -2.06 2.65 1.75
C THR A 70 -1.63 3.12 3.13
N SER A 71 -1.73 2.25 4.12
CA SER A 71 -1.20 2.49 5.48
C SER A 71 0.16 1.84 5.67
N GLY A 72 0.83 2.15 6.78
CA GLY A 72 2.04 1.48 7.22
C GLY A 72 3.29 2.35 7.26
N LEU A 73 4.43 1.72 7.32
CA LEU A 73 5.71 2.34 7.64
C LEU A 73 6.22 3.25 6.53
N VAL A 74 6.56 4.48 6.91
CA VAL A 74 7.23 5.48 6.07
C VAL A 74 8.49 5.96 6.77
N VAL A 75 9.62 5.96 6.05
CA VAL A 75 10.92 6.42 6.55
C VAL A 75 11.16 7.85 6.11
N PHE A 76 11.56 8.69 7.05
CA PHE A 76 12.05 10.04 6.84
C PHE A 76 13.48 10.14 7.34
N ALA A 77 14.34 10.77 6.55
CA ALA A 77 15.66 11.20 7.00
C ALA A 77 15.59 12.61 7.58
N LYS A 78 16.32 12.87 8.65
CA LYS A 78 16.45 14.21 9.25
C LYS A 78 17.47 15.08 8.49
N LEU A 79 18.32 14.44 7.65
CA LEU A 79 19.36 15.10 6.86
C LEU A 79 19.32 14.60 5.41
N PRO A 80 19.59 15.50 4.39
CA PRO A 80 19.56 15.13 2.97
C PRO A 80 20.55 14.02 2.60
N GLU A 81 21.75 14.02 3.19
CA GLU A 81 22.77 13.02 2.95
C GLU A 81 22.34 11.62 3.42
N ILE A 82 21.63 11.52 4.53
CA ILE A 82 21.05 10.27 5.04
C ILE A 82 19.97 9.75 4.07
N GLN A 83 19.13 10.65 3.54
CA GLN A 83 18.15 10.29 2.51
C GLN A 83 18.88 9.72 1.28
N GLY A 84 19.92 10.40 0.80
CA GLY A 84 20.70 9.96 -0.37
C GLY A 84 21.34 8.58 -0.17
N GLN A 85 21.93 8.33 1.00
CA GLN A 85 22.53 7.04 1.34
C GLN A 85 21.49 5.92 1.37
N LEU A 86 20.34 6.13 2.03
CA LEU A 86 19.25 5.14 2.11
C LEU A 86 18.63 4.84 0.75
N ILE A 87 18.50 5.84 -0.13
CA ILE A 87 18.01 5.62 -1.49
C ILE A 87 19.02 4.79 -2.30
N LYS A 88 20.32 5.07 -2.16
CA LYS A 88 21.39 4.38 -2.89
C LYS A 88 21.55 2.92 -2.44
N GLN A 89 21.58 2.67 -1.13
CA GLN A 89 21.73 1.30 -0.61
C GLN A 89 20.47 0.46 -0.75
N GLY A 90 19.31 1.12 -0.83
CA GLY A 90 18.00 0.45 -0.84
C GLY A 90 17.53 0.03 0.54
N MET A 91 16.27 -0.38 0.60
CA MET A 91 15.61 -0.89 1.82
C MET A 91 14.78 -2.12 1.44
N GLN A 92 14.77 -3.13 2.28
CA GLN A 92 13.81 -4.22 2.18
C GLN A 92 12.44 -3.70 2.63
N LYS A 93 11.44 -3.81 1.77
CA LYS A 93 10.07 -3.36 2.05
C LYS A 93 9.13 -4.52 1.85
N GLU A 94 8.40 -4.85 2.89
CA GLU A 94 7.40 -5.91 2.83
C GLU A 94 6.01 -5.33 3.18
N TYR A 95 5.02 -5.84 2.48
CA TYR A 95 3.63 -5.41 2.59
C TYR A 95 2.74 -6.61 2.93
N LEU A 96 1.68 -6.35 3.65
CA LEU A 96 0.53 -7.24 3.75
C LEU A 96 -0.57 -6.70 2.83
N ALA A 97 -1.08 -7.56 1.97
CA ALA A 97 -2.16 -7.25 1.05
C ALA A 97 -3.33 -8.19 1.26
N LEU A 98 -4.55 -7.65 1.27
CA LEU A 98 -5.77 -8.43 1.09
C LEU A 98 -6.08 -8.43 -0.41
N VAL A 99 -6.16 -9.61 -0.99
CA VAL A 99 -6.28 -9.82 -2.44
C VAL A 99 -7.55 -10.61 -2.71
N THR A 100 -8.32 -10.18 -3.70
CA THR A 100 -9.54 -10.89 -4.15
C THR A 100 -9.21 -11.87 -5.25
N GLY A 101 -9.96 -12.96 -5.33
CA GLY A 101 -9.74 -14.01 -6.35
C GLY A 101 -8.79 -15.12 -5.90
N VAL A 102 -8.52 -16.04 -6.81
CA VAL A 102 -7.65 -17.21 -6.60
C VAL A 102 -6.29 -16.95 -7.22
N LEU A 103 -5.28 -16.83 -6.37
CA LEU A 103 -3.90 -16.66 -6.83
C LEU A 103 -3.40 -17.94 -7.53
N PRO A 104 -2.62 -17.81 -8.65
CA PRO A 104 -2.17 -18.94 -9.44
C PRO A 104 -1.24 -19.90 -8.68
N ALA A 105 -0.56 -19.38 -7.63
CA ALA A 105 0.34 -20.18 -6.79
C ALA A 105 0.40 -19.62 -5.38
N ARG A 106 0.87 -20.43 -4.41
CA ARG A 106 1.12 -19.97 -3.04
C ARG A 106 2.31 -19.02 -2.92
N HIS A 107 3.23 -19.04 -3.85
CA HIS A 107 4.38 -18.15 -3.99
C HIS A 107 4.59 -17.86 -5.48
N GLY A 108 4.93 -16.61 -5.80
CA GLY A 108 5.19 -16.21 -7.17
C GLY A 108 5.88 -14.86 -7.27
N ILE A 109 6.29 -14.57 -8.49
CA ILE A 109 6.91 -13.30 -8.87
C ILE A 109 6.09 -12.71 -10.01
N ILE A 110 5.80 -11.40 -9.88
CA ILE A 110 5.17 -10.58 -10.92
C ILE A 110 6.20 -9.53 -11.32
N ASP A 111 6.69 -9.58 -12.56
CA ASP A 111 7.77 -8.73 -13.06
C ASP A 111 7.40 -7.99 -14.35
N TYR A 112 6.13 -7.68 -14.53
CA TYR A 112 5.64 -6.92 -15.66
C TYR A 112 6.00 -5.43 -15.54
N PRO A 113 6.55 -4.81 -16.61
CA PRO A 113 6.88 -3.38 -16.63
C PRO A 113 5.60 -2.53 -16.50
N ILE A 114 5.73 -1.39 -15.80
CA ILE A 114 4.63 -0.48 -15.54
C ILE A 114 4.89 0.90 -16.17
N ALA A 115 3.90 1.40 -16.93
CA ALA A 115 3.84 2.74 -17.48
C ALA A 115 2.68 3.56 -16.89
N ARG A 116 2.64 4.84 -17.23
CA ARG A 116 1.45 5.67 -17.02
C ARG A 116 0.42 5.32 -18.12
N LYS A 117 -0.81 5.09 -17.72
CA LYS A 117 -1.92 4.86 -18.68
C LYS A 117 -2.15 6.11 -19.52
N PRO A 118 -2.21 6.01 -20.86
CA PRO A 118 -2.52 7.14 -21.73
C PRO A 118 -3.81 7.84 -21.31
N GLY A 119 -3.82 9.18 -21.32
CA GLY A 119 -4.98 9.97 -20.92
C GLY A 119 -5.25 10.07 -19.41
N SER A 120 -4.52 9.33 -18.55
CA SER A 120 -4.66 9.42 -17.11
C SER A 120 -3.44 10.01 -16.43
N ILE A 121 -3.65 10.92 -15.46
CA ILE A 121 -2.59 11.45 -14.60
C ILE A 121 -2.32 10.54 -13.40
N ILE A 122 -3.28 9.67 -13.04
CA ILE A 122 -3.25 8.84 -11.83
C ILE A 122 -2.94 7.38 -12.16
N GLU A 123 -3.65 6.81 -13.15
CA GLU A 123 -3.59 5.38 -13.42
C GLU A 123 -2.26 4.93 -14.00
N ARG A 124 -1.94 3.68 -13.74
CA ARG A 124 -0.79 2.94 -14.27
C ARG A 124 -1.32 1.67 -14.93
N GLU A 125 -0.54 1.13 -15.86
CA GLU A 125 -0.86 -0.09 -16.58
C GLU A 125 0.39 -0.93 -16.81
N ILE A 126 0.19 -2.22 -17.07
CA ILE A 126 1.23 -3.08 -17.60
C ILE A 126 1.49 -2.67 -19.05
N ASN A 127 2.74 -2.38 -19.34
CA ASN A 127 3.14 -1.94 -20.67
C ASN A 127 4.61 -2.35 -20.91
N PRO A 128 4.93 -3.07 -22.00
CA PRO A 128 6.30 -3.49 -22.31
C PRO A 128 7.33 -2.33 -22.37
N GLU A 129 6.88 -1.13 -22.81
CA GLU A 129 7.70 0.08 -22.84
C GLU A 129 7.78 0.77 -21.46
N GLY A 130 7.16 0.21 -20.45
CA GLY A 130 7.13 0.72 -19.10
C GLY A 130 8.46 0.55 -18.36
N LYS A 131 8.52 1.08 -17.16
CA LYS A 131 9.68 0.90 -16.28
C LYS A 131 9.69 -0.51 -15.68
N PRO A 132 10.79 -1.27 -15.81
CA PRO A 132 10.91 -2.58 -15.17
C PRO A 132 10.60 -2.50 -13.67
N CYS A 133 9.85 -3.49 -13.19
CA CYS A 133 9.54 -3.60 -11.77
C CYS A 133 9.21 -5.05 -11.39
N LYS A 134 9.43 -5.38 -10.11
CA LYS A 134 9.32 -6.75 -9.62
C LYS A 134 8.69 -6.77 -8.23
N THR A 135 7.64 -7.59 -8.10
CA THR A 135 6.93 -7.89 -6.86
C THR A 135 6.96 -9.38 -6.63
N GLU A 136 7.47 -9.81 -5.49
CA GLU A 136 7.41 -11.20 -5.05
C GLU A 136 6.31 -11.34 -3.99
N TYR A 137 5.55 -12.45 -4.01
CA TYR A 137 4.45 -12.67 -3.08
C TYR A 137 4.41 -14.07 -2.49
N TRP A 138 3.87 -14.17 -1.28
CA TRP A 138 3.57 -15.42 -0.57
C TRP A 138 2.16 -15.34 0.01
N VAL A 139 1.34 -16.34 -0.26
CA VAL A 139 0.01 -16.48 0.36
C VAL A 139 0.20 -16.92 1.80
N VAL A 140 -0.16 -16.05 2.73
CA VAL A 140 -0.08 -16.32 4.17
C VAL A 140 -1.27 -17.18 4.60
N SER A 141 -2.47 -16.78 4.19
CA SER A 141 -3.72 -17.48 4.51
C SER A 141 -4.79 -17.18 3.46
N ARG A 142 -5.80 -18.07 3.34
CA ARG A 142 -6.97 -17.90 2.46
C ARG A 142 -8.23 -18.01 3.30
N SER A 143 -9.28 -17.27 2.95
CA SER A 143 -10.59 -17.47 3.54
C SER A 143 -11.18 -18.79 3.06
N ASP A 144 -11.68 -19.62 3.97
CA ASP A 144 -12.14 -21.00 3.70
C ASP A 144 -13.43 -21.10 2.85
N ARG A 145 -13.95 -20.01 2.33
CA ARG A 145 -15.15 -19.99 1.47
C ARG A 145 -14.99 -20.74 0.14
N LEU A 146 -13.82 -21.34 -0.11
CA LEU A 146 -13.51 -22.10 -1.34
C LEU A 146 -13.88 -23.60 -1.31
N LYS A 147 -14.62 -24.09 -0.33
CA LYS A 147 -14.91 -25.54 -0.25
C LYS A 147 -15.77 -26.08 -1.40
N GLU A 148 -16.29 -25.24 -2.31
CA GLU A 148 -17.22 -25.65 -3.37
C GLU A 148 -16.84 -25.29 -4.82
N ILE A 149 -15.69 -24.65 -5.08
CA ILE A 149 -15.31 -24.35 -6.46
C ILE A 149 -14.27 -25.35 -6.95
N GLN A 150 -14.70 -26.25 -7.83
CA GLN A 150 -13.83 -27.20 -8.55
C GLN A 150 -12.87 -26.44 -9.48
N PRO A 151 -11.60 -26.92 -9.66
CA PRO A 151 -10.57 -26.22 -10.43
C PRO A 151 -10.83 -26.10 -11.94
N ASP A 152 -11.86 -26.71 -12.49
CA ASP A 152 -12.07 -26.85 -13.92
C ASP A 152 -12.96 -25.76 -14.56
N THR A 153 -13.39 -24.75 -13.82
CA THR A 153 -14.17 -23.62 -14.34
C THR A 153 -13.38 -22.31 -14.37
N VAL A 154 -12.19 -22.33 -14.96
CA VAL A 154 -11.54 -21.08 -15.37
C VAL A 154 -12.08 -20.75 -16.77
N ALA A 155 -13.20 -20.01 -16.82
CA ALA A 155 -13.68 -19.45 -18.08
C ALA A 155 -12.63 -18.48 -18.64
N PRO A 156 -12.38 -18.50 -19.97
CA PRO A 156 -11.52 -17.53 -20.61
C PRO A 156 -12.07 -16.12 -20.39
N TYR A 157 -11.18 -15.16 -20.25
CA TYR A 157 -11.40 -13.75 -20.11
C TYR A 157 -12.64 -13.26 -20.91
N MET A 158 -13.75 -12.97 -20.20
CA MET A 158 -14.91 -12.30 -20.77
C MET A 158 -14.81 -10.82 -20.46
N ASP A 159 -15.02 -9.98 -21.47
CA ASP A 159 -15.04 -8.53 -21.33
C ASP A 159 -16.11 -8.14 -20.29
N ALA A 160 -15.76 -7.29 -19.34
CA ALA A 160 -16.60 -6.90 -18.21
C ALA A 160 -17.87 -6.11 -18.59
N GLY A 161 -18.12 -5.92 -19.88
CA GLY A 161 -19.31 -5.20 -20.42
C GLY A 161 -20.58 -6.04 -20.50
N ASP A 162 -20.52 -7.37 -20.40
CA ASP A 162 -21.64 -8.26 -20.72
C ASP A 162 -22.33 -8.89 -19.49
N LEU A 163 -21.96 -8.52 -18.27
CA LEU A 163 -22.58 -9.08 -17.06
C LEU A 163 -23.69 -8.17 -16.54
N PRO A 164 -24.89 -8.71 -16.20
CA PRO A 164 -25.94 -7.97 -15.52
C PRO A 164 -25.47 -7.38 -14.19
N ALA A 165 -25.90 -6.14 -13.88
CA ALA A 165 -25.50 -5.43 -12.65
C ALA A 165 -25.74 -6.21 -11.36
N ASP A 166 -26.77 -7.06 -11.32
CA ASP A 166 -27.11 -7.92 -10.19
C ASP A 166 -26.11 -9.06 -9.97
N THR A 167 -25.43 -9.51 -11.04
CA THR A 167 -24.39 -10.54 -10.97
C THR A 167 -23.12 -10.01 -10.34
N VAL A 168 -22.76 -8.74 -10.62
CA VAL A 168 -21.58 -8.08 -10.04
C VAL A 168 -21.75 -7.88 -8.54
N SER A 169 -22.94 -7.53 -8.07
CA SER A 169 -23.22 -7.35 -6.63
C SER A 169 -23.24 -8.66 -5.84
N SER A 170 -23.64 -9.77 -6.46
CA SER A 170 -23.61 -11.10 -5.85
C SER A 170 -22.21 -11.72 -5.83
N LEU A 171 -21.39 -11.47 -6.85
CA LEU A 171 -20.00 -11.92 -6.91
C LEU A 171 -19.14 -11.24 -5.83
N SER A 172 -19.41 -9.97 -5.47
CA SER A 172 -18.66 -9.25 -4.44
C SER A 172 -18.79 -9.85 -3.03
N ARG A 173 -19.87 -10.60 -2.76
CA ARG A 173 -20.10 -11.28 -1.48
C ARG A 173 -19.49 -12.69 -1.40
N GLN A 174 -19.06 -13.27 -2.51
CA GLN A 174 -18.59 -14.67 -2.60
C GLN A 174 -17.14 -14.79 -3.08
N THR A 175 -16.49 -13.69 -3.49
CA THR A 175 -15.12 -13.75 -3.98
C THR A 175 -14.17 -14.09 -2.82
N PRO A 176 -13.35 -15.16 -2.95
CA PRO A 176 -12.40 -15.54 -1.91
C PRO A 176 -11.39 -14.42 -1.65
N LEU A 177 -11.03 -14.25 -0.39
CA LEU A 177 -10.03 -13.30 0.03
C LEU A 177 -8.77 -14.04 0.48
N SER A 178 -7.62 -13.54 0.07
CA SER A 178 -6.32 -14.06 0.48
C SER A 178 -5.52 -12.99 1.20
N LEU A 179 -4.92 -13.33 2.34
CA LEU A 179 -3.89 -12.52 2.97
C LEU A 179 -2.55 -12.89 2.36
N VAL A 180 -1.88 -11.92 1.80
CA VAL A 180 -0.65 -12.10 1.02
C VAL A 180 0.46 -11.21 1.57
N ARG A 181 1.63 -11.78 1.80
CA ARG A 181 2.85 -11.02 2.04
C ARG A 181 3.52 -10.71 0.71
N CYS A 182 3.89 -9.45 0.49
CA CYS A 182 4.57 -8.99 -0.72
C CYS A 182 5.92 -8.38 -0.39
N ARG A 183 6.97 -8.69 -1.19
CA ARG A 183 8.26 -8.00 -1.16
C ARG A 183 8.44 -7.20 -2.43
N LEU A 184 8.82 -5.94 -2.27
CA LEU A 184 9.14 -5.06 -3.39
C LEU A 184 10.65 -5.00 -3.64
N TYR A 185 11.06 -5.31 -4.86
CA TYR A 185 12.44 -5.08 -5.36
C TYR A 185 12.58 -3.73 -6.03
N THR A 186 11.46 -3.12 -6.39
CA THR A 186 11.33 -1.79 -7.01
C THR A 186 10.15 -1.06 -6.38
N GLY A 187 10.07 0.26 -6.52
CA GLY A 187 9.00 1.07 -5.93
C GLY A 187 8.30 1.96 -6.98
N ARG A 188 7.63 1.38 -7.97
CA ARG A 188 6.84 2.16 -8.94
C ARG A 188 5.50 2.55 -8.34
N THR A 189 4.95 3.67 -8.82
CA THR A 189 3.61 4.13 -8.40
C THR A 189 2.58 3.04 -8.65
N HIS A 190 1.78 2.72 -7.63
CA HIS A 190 0.72 1.70 -7.64
C HIS A 190 1.21 0.28 -7.96
N GLN A 191 2.51 -0.03 -7.82
CA GLN A 191 3.10 -1.26 -8.33
C GLN A 191 2.36 -2.53 -7.86
N ILE A 192 2.17 -2.73 -6.55
CA ILE A 192 1.47 -3.92 -6.02
C ILE A 192 0.05 -3.99 -6.57
N ARG A 193 -0.65 -2.87 -6.62
CA ARG A 193 -2.04 -2.77 -7.08
C ARG A 193 -2.18 -3.19 -8.54
N VAL A 194 -1.34 -2.63 -9.43
CA VAL A 194 -1.33 -2.96 -10.86
C VAL A 194 -0.90 -4.41 -11.09
N HIS A 195 0.13 -4.89 -10.41
CA HIS A 195 0.62 -6.26 -10.56
C HIS A 195 -0.45 -7.28 -10.18
N PHE A 196 -1.11 -7.14 -9.04
CA PHE A 196 -2.17 -8.08 -8.65
C PHE A 196 -3.40 -7.99 -9.55
N ALA A 197 -3.77 -6.80 -9.99
CA ALA A 197 -4.86 -6.64 -10.97
C ALA A 197 -4.52 -7.32 -12.31
N SER A 198 -3.26 -7.24 -12.78
CA SER A 198 -2.84 -7.85 -14.06
C SER A 198 -2.90 -9.37 -14.08
N ILE A 199 -2.90 -10.02 -12.92
CA ILE A 199 -3.07 -11.47 -12.79
C ILE A 199 -4.49 -11.87 -12.37
N GLY A 200 -5.47 -10.97 -12.52
CA GLY A 200 -6.87 -11.23 -12.19
C GLY A 200 -7.20 -11.27 -10.70
N CYS A 201 -6.28 -10.84 -9.84
CA CYS A 201 -6.41 -10.88 -8.39
C CYS A 201 -6.22 -9.48 -7.76
N PRO A 202 -7.09 -8.49 -8.04
CA PRO A 202 -6.92 -7.13 -7.54
C PRO A 202 -6.96 -7.07 -6.02
N LEU A 203 -6.42 -6.01 -5.45
CA LEU A 203 -6.53 -5.77 -4.01
C LEU A 203 -8.00 -5.56 -3.61
N TRP A 204 -8.35 -6.06 -2.43
CA TRP A 204 -9.65 -5.84 -1.82
C TRP A 204 -9.96 -4.33 -1.75
N HIS A 205 -11.15 -3.93 -2.21
CA HIS A 205 -11.62 -2.54 -2.30
C HIS A 205 -10.74 -1.60 -3.13
N ASP A 206 -9.94 -2.12 -4.06
CA ASP A 206 -9.22 -1.27 -5.01
C ASP A 206 -10.11 -0.91 -6.20
N ASN A 207 -10.86 0.18 -6.08
CA ASN A 207 -11.77 0.63 -7.13
C ASN A 207 -11.07 1.31 -8.33
N LEU A 208 -9.75 1.52 -8.27
CA LEU A 208 -9.01 2.01 -9.44
C LEU A 208 -8.59 0.87 -10.38
N TYR A 209 -8.27 -0.31 -9.83
CA TYR A 209 -7.76 -1.46 -10.57
C TYR A 209 -8.62 -2.73 -10.40
N GLY A 210 -9.56 -2.72 -9.48
CA GLY A 210 -10.41 -3.87 -9.17
C GLY A 210 -11.80 -3.84 -9.82
N ASN A 211 -12.06 -2.90 -10.74
CA ASN A 211 -13.35 -2.70 -11.40
C ASN A 211 -14.55 -2.59 -10.43
N ILE A 212 -14.32 -2.06 -9.23
CA ILE A 212 -15.35 -1.84 -8.22
C ILE A 212 -15.87 -0.42 -8.38
N PRO A 213 -17.18 -0.21 -8.69
CA PRO A 213 -17.72 1.13 -8.82
C PRO A 213 -17.74 1.88 -7.48
N GLY A 214 -17.58 3.20 -7.55
CA GLY A 214 -17.68 4.08 -6.39
C GLY A 214 -16.47 4.99 -6.15
N PRO A 215 -16.54 5.83 -5.11
CA PRO A 215 -15.46 6.74 -4.77
C PRO A 215 -14.23 5.97 -4.26
N PRO A 216 -13.02 6.58 -4.33
CA PRO A 216 -11.80 5.95 -3.82
C PRO A 216 -11.97 5.49 -2.37
N GLN A 217 -11.79 4.18 -2.16
CA GLN A 217 -11.88 3.56 -0.85
C GLN A 217 -10.50 3.12 -0.35
N ARG A 218 -10.47 2.72 0.90
CA ARG A 218 -9.33 2.08 1.53
C ARG A 218 -9.09 0.71 0.88
N HIS A 219 -8.09 0.61 0.01
CA HIS A 219 -7.68 -0.69 -0.53
C HIS A 219 -6.84 -1.52 0.47
N GLY A 220 -6.92 -2.83 0.34
CA GLY A 220 -6.31 -3.79 1.24
C GLY A 220 -4.79 -3.84 1.14
N LEU A 221 -4.07 -2.76 1.52
CA LEU A 221 -2.60 -2.71 1.46
C LEU A 221 -2.01 -2.01 2.68
N HIS A 222 -0.98 -2.64 3.26
CA HIS A 222 -0.28 -2.15 4.45
C HIS A 222 1.22 -2.43 4.35
N ALA A 223 2.07 -1.39 4.45
CA ALA A 223 3.51 -1.51 4.54
C ALA A 223 3.89 -1.94 5.96
N TYR A 224 4.03 -3.26 6.18
CA TYR A 224 4.10 -3.82 7.52
C TYR A 224 5.53 -3.97 8.05
N ARG A 225 6.55 -4.09 7.18
CA ARG A 225 7.94 -4.30 7.60
C ARG A 225 8.91 -3.55 6.70
N ILE A 226 9.89 -2.92 7.34
CA ILE A 226 11.02 -2.27 6.67
C ILE A 226 12.29 -2.73 7.36
N ALA A 227 13.33 -3.07 6.57
CA ALA A 227 14.66 -3.38 7.10
C ALA A 227 15.73 -2.74 6.20
N PHE A 228 16.75 -2.16 6.82
CA PHE A 228 17.89 -1.52 6.15
C PHE A 228 19.08 -1.41 7.10
N VAL A 229 20.27 -1.11 6.55
CA VAL A 229 21.46 -0.79 7.35
C VAL A 229 21.43 0.71 7.67
N HIS A 230 21.54 1.06 8.96
CA HIS A 230 21.56 2.46 9.38
C HIS A 230 22.81 3.17 8.85
N PRO A 231 22.68 4.34 8.15
CA PRO A 231 23.82 4.98 7.46
C PRO A 231 24.97 5.40 8.37
N TRP A 232 24.71 5.77 9.61
CA TRP A 232 25.75 6.21 10.56
C TRP A 232 26.26 5.08 11.45
N THR A 233 25.37 4.30 12.03
CA THR A 233 25.75 3.27 13.03
C THR A 233 26.15 1.94 12.38
N HIS A 234 25.85 1.76 11.09
CA HIS A 234 26.03 0.52 10.33
C HIS A 234 25.32 -0.72 10.94
N THR A 235 24.42 -0.51 11.88
CA THR A 235 23.57 -1.55 12.46
C THR A 235 22.34 -1.80 11.58
N THR A 236 21.81 -3.02 11.61
CA THR A 236 20.55 -3.32 10.93
C THR A 236 19.40 -2.76 11.74
N ILE A 237 18.62 -1.88 11.12
CA ILE A 237 17.34 -1.42 11.66
C ILE A 237 16.23 -2.25 11.00
N GLU A 238 15.39 -2.83 11.85
CA GLU A 238 14.20 -3.56 11.43
C GLU A 238 13.00 -3.06 12.23
N VAL A 239 11.97 -2.61 11.54
CA VAL A 239 10.74 -2.10 12.13
C VAL A 239 9.54 -2.80 11.50
N ALA A 240 8.60 -3.22 12.33
CA ALA A 240 7.35 -3.82 11.90
C ALA A 240 6.14 -3.07 12.50
N SER A 241 5.04 -3.12 11.77
CA SER A 241 3.73 -2.60 12.17
C SER A 241 2.68 -3.66 11.92
N ALA A 242 1.87 -3.96 12.92
CA ALA A 242 0.79 -4.95 12.80
C ALA A 242 -0.23 -4.53 11.72
N LEU A 243 -0.93 -5.51 11.15
CA LEU A 243 -2.04 -5.25 10.25
C LEU A 243 -3.08 -4.37 10.97
N PRO A 244 -3.48 -3.22 10.40
CA PRO A 244 -4.40 -2.31 11.06
C PRO A 244 -5.79 -2.95 11.23
N GLU A 245 -6.52 -2.50 12.26
CA GLU A 245 -7.76 -3.12 12.71
C GLU A 245 -8.82 -3.22 11.60
N ASP A 246 -8.93 -2.21 10.74
CA ASP A 246 -9.86 -2.20 9.61
C ASP A 246 -9.61 -3.37 8.63
N LEU A 247 -8.34 -3.60 8.27
CA LEU A 247 -7.96 -4.71 7.40
C LEU A 247 -8.04 -6.07 8.13
N ASN A 248 -7.67 -6.11 9.41
CA ASN A 248 -7.79 -7.33 10.19
C ASN A 248 -9.25 -7.76 10.35
N ARG A 249 -10.16 -6.82 10.61
CA ARG A 249 -11.60 -7.07 10.66
C ARG A 249 -12.15 -7.55 9.32
N ALA A 250 -11.73 -6.92 8.20
CA ALA A 250 -12.11 -7.35 6.87
C ALA A 250 -11.66 -8.79 6.58
N TRP A 251 -10.43 -9.12 6.98
CA TRP A 251 -9.88 -10.47 6.87
C TRP A 251 -10.66 -11.48 7.73
N GLN A 252 -10.90 -11.19 9.00
CA GLN A 252 -11.65 -12.07 9.89
C GLN A 252 -13.06 -12.36 9.40
N ASN A 253 -13.78 -11.31 8.95
CA ASN A 253 -15.13 -11.46 8.39
C ASN A 253 -15.17 -12.31 7.12
N ALA A 254 -14.12 -12.29 6.31
CA ALA A 254 -14.02 -13.14 5.13
C ALA A 254 -13.64 -14.59 5.45
N SER A 255 -13.04 -14.84 6.62
CA SER A 255 -12.55 -16.16 7.04
C SER A 255 -13.57 -16.96 7.88
N GLN A 256 -14.69 -16.33 8.28
CA GLN A 256 -15.85 -16.95 8.91
C GLN A 256 -16.84 -17.48 7.86
#